data_eaebb692b6a19b841becb3cb63cd8c22
#
_entry.id   eaebb692b6a19b841becb3cb63cd8c22
#
_cell.length_a   1.000
_cell.length_b   1.000
_cell.length_c   1.000
_cell.angle_alpha   90.00
_cell.angle_beta   90.00
_cell.angle_gamma   90.00
#
_symmetry.space_group_name_H-M   'P 1'
#
loop_
_entity.id
_entity.type
_entity.pdbx_description
1 polymer ?
#
loop_
_entity_poly.entity_id
_entity_poly.type
_entity_poly.pdbx_seq_one_letter_code
_entity_poly.pdbx_strand_id
1 'polypeptide(L)'
;MSNRFKEGDMFGINAPGYRGHFVILVKIEMPWLYFYDTIDRQYFMTSYTDAKRAEKLIAHSPDDRHKLPYLDFVKTIPDNIWYPLKEYCDQAMKRTAIKHRNFIKKV
;
A
#
# COMPACT_ATOMS: atom_id res chain seq x y z
N MET A 1 -7.45 17.05 8.46
CA MET A 1 -7.59 15.63 8.81
C MET A 1 -6.31 14.90 8.57
N SER A 2 -5.89 14.11 9.52
CA SER A 2 -4.70 13.30 9.37
C SER A 2 -4.91 12.26 8.28
N ASN A 3 -3.87 12.00 7.50
CA ASN A 3 -3.88 10.88 6.57
C ASN A 3 -4.03 9.57 7.33
N ARG A 4 -4.86 8.70 6.82
CA ARG A 4 -5.09 7.37 7.41
C ARG A 4 -3.88 6.45 7.22
N PHE A 5 -2.97 6.83 6.36
CA PHE A 5 -1.74 6.12 6.06
C PHE A 5 -0.74 7.12 5.50
N LYS A 6 0.52 6.76 5.52
CA LYS A 6 1.59 7.61 5.01
C LYS A 6 2.68 6.79 4.35
N GLU A 7 3.50 7.45 3.56
CA GLU A 7 4.68 6.80 2.99
C GLU A 7 5.56 6.25 4.11
N GLY A 8 6.03 5.02 3.93
CA GLY A 8 6.78 4.30 4.95
C GLY A 8 5.93 3.35 5.79
N ASP A 9 4.62 3.37 5.64
CA ASP A 9 3.76 2.40 6.32
C ASP A 9 3.88 1.02 5.67
N MET A 10 3.96 -0.01 6.50
CA MET A 10 4.02 -1.40 6.07
C MET A 10 2.67 -2.07 6.29
N PHE A 11 2.23 -2.83 5.30
CA PHE A 11 0.96 -3.56 5.32
C PHE A 11 1.18 -5.03 4.99
N GLY A 12 0.34 -5.90 5.56
CA GLY A 12 0.19 -7.27 5.09
C GLY A 12 -0.96 -7.35 4.10
N ILE A 13 -0.80 -8.08 3.02
CA ILE A 13 -1.87 -8.24 2.04
C ILE A 13 -2.80 -9.37 2.48
N ASN A 14 -4.08 -9.07 2.54
CA ASN A 14 -5.14 -10.04 2.86
C ASN A 14 -6.07 -10.21 1.66
N ALA A 15 -5.51 -10.47 0.50
CA ALA A 15 -6.24 -10.68 -0.74
C ALA A 15 -5.87 -12.04 -1.35
N PRO A 16 -6.81 -12.70 -2.03
CA PRO A 16 -6.51 -13.97 -2.68
C PRO A 16 -5.33 -13.87 -3.64
N GLY A 17 -4.43 -14.81 -3.57
CA GLY A 17 -3.23 -14.85 -4.40
C GLY A 17 -2.03 -14.09 -3.84
N TYR A 18 -2.25 -13.24 -2.82
CA TYR A 18 -1.18 -12.41 -2.24
C TYR A 18 -1.11 -12.53 -0.71
N ARG A 19 -1.86 -13.44 -0.11
CA ARG A 19 -1.85 -13.61 1.35
C ARG A 19 -0.45 -13.99 1.82
N GLY A 20 -0.01 -13.33 2.88
CA GLY A 20 1.33 -13.53 3.41
C GLY A 20 2.38 -12.60 2.82
N HIS A 21 2.02 -11.78 1.82
CA HIS A 21 2.91 -10.76 1.30
C HIS A 21 2.91 -9.54 2.20
N PHE A 22 4.09 -8.99 2.46
CA PHE A 22 4.25 -7.72 3.16
C PHE A 22 4.71 -6.67 2.18
N VAL A 23 4.05 -5.51 2.22
CA VAL A 23 4.30 -4.43 1.28
C VAL A 23 4.53 -3.12 2.02
N ILE A 24 5.32 -2.25 1.42
CA ILE A 24 5.64 -0.93 1.97
C ILE A 24 5.03 0.11 1.04
N LEU A 25 4.27 1.05 1.62
CA LEU A 25 3.75 2.19 0.86
C LEU A 25 4.91 3.14 0.59
N VAL A 26 5.35 3.19 -0.67
CA VAL A 26 6.57 3.92 -1.04
C VAL A 26 6.29 5.28 -1.67
N LYS A 27 5.08 5.50 -2.20
CA LYS A 27 4.72 6.77 -2.79
C LYS A 27 3.21 6.95 -2.81
N ILE A 28 2.77 8.15 -2.47
CA ILE A 28 1.37 8.55 -2.57
C ILE A 28 1.28 9.62 -3.65
N GLU A 29 0.54 9.32 -4.71
CA GLU A 29 0.30 10.24 -5.82
C GLU A 29 -1.15 10.09 -6.24
N MET A 30 -2.04 10.73 -5.51
CA MET A 30 -3.48 10.53 -5.66
C MET A 30 -3.92 10.67 -7.11
N PRO A 31 -4.75 9.74 -7.61
CA PRO A 31 -5.44 8.67 -6.89
C PRO A 31 -4.64 7.36 -6.76
N TRP A 32 -3.35 7.39 -7.00
CA TRP A 32 -2.52 6.19 -7.02
C TRP A 32 -1.68 6.04 -5.78
N LEU A 33 -1.59 4.80 -5.28
CA LEU A 33 -0.73 4.39 -4.19
C LEU A 33 0.29 3.41 -4.75
N TYR A 34 1.57 3.65 -4.46
CA TYR A 34 2.67 2.82 -4.95
C TYR A 34 3.25 2.03 -3.78
N PHE A 35 3.40 0.74 -3.99
CA PHE A 35 3.91 -0.19 -2.97
C PHE A 35 5.10 -0.97 -3.47
N TYR A 36 5.95 -1.38 -2.54
CA TYR A 36 6.99 -2.37 -2.79
C TYR A 36 6.59 -3.68 -2.10
N ASP A 37 6.47 -4.76 -2.88
CA ASP A 37 6.18 -6.10 -2.36
C ASP A 37 7.49 -6.77 -1.97
N THR A 38 7.69 -6.99 -0.68
CA THR A 38 8.94 -7.55 -0.16
C THR A 38 9.13 -9.03 -0.50
N ILE A 39 8.06 -9.74 -0.81
CA ILE A 39 8.12 -11.15 -1.17
C ILE A 39 8.45 -11.30 -2.66
N ASP A 40 7.69 -10.62 -3.53
CA ASP A 40 7.91 -10.67 -4.97
C ASP A 40 9.07 -9.77 -5.42
N ARG A 41 9.52 -8.87 -4.56
CA ARG A 41 10.57 -7.89 -4.86
C ARG A 41 10.21 -7.05 -6.08
N GLN A 42 8.94 -6.64 -6.15
CA GLN A 42 8.42 -5.84 -7.25
C GLN A 42 7.61 -4.67 -6.72
N TYR A 43 7.63 -3.59 -7.49
CA TYR A 43 6.77 -2.45 -7.22
C TYR A 43 5.44 -2.65 -7.93
N PHE A 44 4.38 -2.21 -7.28
CA PHE A 44 3.05 -2.19 -7.90
C PHE A 44 2.31 -0.94 -7.47
N MET A 45 1.23 -0.63 -8.17
CA MET A 45 0.37 0.46 -7.81
C MET A 45 -1.08 0.01 -7.75
N THR A 46 -1.87 0.67 -6.92
CA THR A 46 -3.30 0.44 -6.83
C THR A 46 -4.02 1.78 -6.71
N SER A 47 -5.29 1.79 -7.09
CA SER A 47 -6.09 3.00 -7.04
C SER A 47 -6.65 3.22 -5.65
N TYR A 48 -6.46 4.43 -5.11
CA TYR A 48 -7.10 4.84 -3.86
C TYR A 48 -8.61 4.86 -3.98
N THR A 49 -9.14 5.22 -5.14
CA THR A 49 -10.58 5.24 -5.37
C THR A 49 -11.18 3.85 -5.25
N ASP A 50 -10.53 2.86 -5.83
CA ASP A 50 -10.97 1.48 -5.71
C ASP A 50 -10.86 0.99 -4.27
N ALA A 51 -9.78 1.33 -3.61
CA ALA A 51 -9.61 1.02 -2.19
C ALA A 51 -10.75 1.61 -1.35
N LYS A 52 -11.10 2.87 -1.62
CA LYS A 52 -12.15 3.56 -0.90
C LYS A 52 -13.54 2.99 -1.20
N ARG A 53 -13.77 2.54 -2.43
CA ARG A 53 -15.02 1.88 -2.80
C ARG A 53 -15.20 0.57 -2.03
N ALA A 54 -14.16 -0.22 -1.91
CA ALA A 54 -14.22 -1.45 -1.15
C ALA A 54 -14.38 -1.20 0.35
N GLU A 55 -13.85 -0.09 0.86
CA GLU A 55 -14.00 0.31 2.27
C GLU A 55 -15.48 0.45 2.66
N LYS A 56 -16.33 0.86 1.74
CA LYS A 56 -17.77 0.96 1.99
C LYS A 56 -18.46 -0.39 2.14
N LEU A 57 -17.86 -1.44 1.64
CA LEU A 57 -18.41 -2.79 1.68
C LEU A 57 -17.90 -3.59 2.89
N ILE A 58 -16.94 -3.05 3.60
CA ILE A 58 -16.34 -3.69 4.76
C ILE A 58 -16.87 -3.02 6.01
N ALA A 59 -17.26 -3.81 7.00
CA ALA A 59 -17.75 -3.29 8.27
C ALA A 59 -16.74 -2.35 8.91
N HIS A 60 -17.21 -1.25 9.47
CA HIS A 60 -16.35 -0.25 10.08
C HIS A 60 -15.55 -0.82 11.24
N SER A 61 -14.26 -0.56 11.21
CA SER A 61 -13.36 -0.78 12.34
C SER A 61 -13.24 0.51 13.14
N PRO A 62 -13.08 0.44 14.46
CA PRO A 62 -12.89 1.65 15.29
C PRO A 62 -11.64 2.44 14.93
N ASP A 63 -10.62 1.80 14.39
CA ASP A 63 -9.39 2.47 13.98
C ASP A 63 -9.34 2.62 12.46
N ASP A 64 -9.74 3.80 11.98
CA ASP A 64 -9.81 4.09 10.56
C ASP A 64 -8.49 4.58 9.97
N ARG A 65 -7.47 4.82 10.77
CA ARG A 65 -6.27 5.52 10.30
C ARG A 65 -5.49 4.75 9.24
N HIS A 66 -5.53 3.42 9.30
CA HIS A 66 -4.75 2.58 8.40
C HIS A 66 -5.62 1.67 7.56
N LYS A 67 -6.85 2.09 7.32
CA LYS A 67 -7.80 1.25 6.63
C LYS A 67 -7.63 1.35 5.12
N LEU A 68 -7.03 0.34 4.56
CA LEU A 68 -7.03 0.10 3.12
C LEU A 68 -7.59 -1.31 2.92
N PRO A 69 -8.56 -1.50 2.03
CA PRO A 69 -9.14 -2.83 1.80
C PRO A 69 -8.06 -3.82 1.39
N TYR A 70 -8.13 -5.00 1.98
CA TYR A 70 -7.17 -6.09 1.75
C TYR A 70 -5.74 -5.77 2.20
N LEU A 71 -5.53 -4.64 2.87
CA LEU A 71 -4.22 -4.24 3.37
C LEU A 71 -4.34 -4.00 4.88
N ASP A 72 -3.71 -4.88 5.65
CA ASP A 72 -3.71 -4.79 7.10
C ASP A 72 -2.46 -4.06 7.56
N PHE A 73 -2.64 -2.98 8.29
CA PHE A 73 -1.51 -2.19 8.80
C PHE A 73 -0.66 -3.04 9.75
N VAL A 74 0.65 -3.01 9.53
CA VAL A 74 1.63 -3.70 10.38
C VAL A 74 2.37 -2.71 11.28
N LYS A 75 3.05 -1.76 10.66
CA LYS A 75 3.85 -0.75 11.38
C LYS A 75 4.22 0.40 10.47
N THR A 76 4.66 1.49 11.07
CA THR A 76 5.27 2.60 10.37
C THR A 76 6.78 2.50 10.50
N ILE A 77 7.49 2.53 9.37
CA ILE A 77 8.96 2.52 9.37
C ILE A 77 9.46 3.84 9.97
N PRO A 78 10.37 3.82 10.96
CA PRO A 78 10.90 5.06 11.52
C PRO A 78 11.55 5.96 10.47
N ASP A 79 11.42 7.28 10.65
CA ASP A 79 11.87 8.26 9.66
C ASP A 79 13.35 8.12 9.32
N ASN A 80 14.20 7.85 10.31
CA ASN A 80 15.64 7.71 10.10
C ASN A 80 16.00 6.52 9.20
N ILE A 81 15.11 5.54 9.10
CA ILE A 81 15.27 4.38 8.20
C ILE A 81 14.54 4.65 6.90
N TRP A 82 13.36 5.28 6.98
CA TRP A 82 12.51 5.48 5.83
C TRP A 82 13.09 6.45 4.80
N TYR A 83 13.63 7.59 5.23
CA TYR A 83 14.08 8.60 4.27
C TYR A 83 15.18 8.10 3.32
N PRO A 84 16.23 7.41 3.78
CA PRO A 84 17.19 6.81 2.85
C PRO A 84 16.56 5.73 1.96
N LEU A 85 15.66 4.94 2.52
CA LEU A 85 14.98 3.89 1.78
C LEU A 85 14.06 4.47 0.71
N LYS A 86 13.35 5.54 1.03
CA LYS A 86 12.47 6.22 0.08
C LYS A 86 13.25 6.72 -1.14
N GLU A 87 14.40 7.32 -0.94
CA GLU A 87 15.23 7.78 -2.05
C GLU A 87 15.63 6.62 -2.95
N TYR A 88 16.03 5.51 -2.37
CA TYR A 88 16.33 4.30 -3.12
C TYR A 88 15.12 3.82 -3.92
N CYS A 89 13.95 3.78 -3.30
CA CYS A 89 12.72 3.34 -3.95
C CYS A 89 12.33 4.26 -5.11
N ASP A 90 12.46 5.58 -4.92
CA ASP A 90 12.15 6.54 -5.97
C ASP A 90 13.03 6.33 -7.21
N GLN A 91 14.33 6.08 -7.01
CA GLN A 91 15.24 5.80 -8.10
C GLN A 91 14.92 4.46 -8.78
N ALA A 92 14.60 3.45 -8.00
CA ALA A 92 14.25 2.13 -8.54
C ALA A 92 12.95 2.19 -9.36
N MET A 93 11.96 2.95 -8.90
CA MET A 93 10.68 3.08 -9.60
C MET A 93 10.83 3.78 -10.95
N LYS A 94 11.79 4.68 -11.10
CA LYS A 94 12.06 5.33 -12.38
C LYS A 94 12.58 4.36 -13.45
N ARG A 95 13.16 3.24 -13.03
CA ARG A 95 13.78 2.25 -13.92
C ARG A 95 12.94 1.02 -14.15
N THR A 96 11.80 0.90 -13.47
CA THR A 96 11.01 -0.33 -13.42
C THR A 96 9.60 -0.06 -13.93
N ALA A 97 9.08 -1.00 -14.71
CA ALA A 97 7.66 -0.99 -15.07
C ALA A 97 6.84 -1.32 -13.82
N ILE A 98 5.89 -0.45 -13.50
CA ILE A 98 5.06 -0.61 -12.30
C ILE A 98 3.70 -1.16 -12.74
N LYS A 99 3.35 -2.33 -12.22
CA LYS A 99 2.11 -3.01 -12.59
C LYS A 99 0.99 -2.57 -11.66
N HIS A 100 -0.20 -2.46 -12.24
CA HIS A 100 -1.41 -2.21 -11.48
C HIS A 100 -1.90 -3.52 -10.86
N ARG A 101 -2.14 -3.51 -9.55
CA ARG A 101 -2.82 -4.61 -8.84
C ARG A 101 -4.17 -4.11 -8.36
N ASN A 102 -5.21 -4.80 -8.75
CA ASN A 102 -6.56 -4.53 -8.28
C ASN A 102 -6.95 -5.64 -7.30
N PHE A 103 -7.04 -5.31 -6.01
CA PHE A 103 -7.43 -6.26 -4.97
C PHE A 103 -8.94 -6.42 -4.87
N ILE A 104 -9.70 -5.55 -5.51
CA ILE A 104 -11.15 -5.61 -5.49
C ILE A 104 -11.60 -6.60 -6.54
N LYS A 105 -12.09 -7.76 -6.11
CA LYS A 105 -12.69 -8.69 -7.05
C LYS A 105 -14.07 -8.18 -7.44
N LYS A 106 -14.30 -8.09 -8.72
CA LYS A 106 -15.65 -7.94 -9.23
C LYS A 106 -16.39 -9.24 -8.95
N VAL A 107 -17.36 -9.13 -8.09
CA VAL A 107 -18.27 -10.24 -7.82
C VAL A 107 -19.29 -10.29 -8.94
#